data_32699e69c3146187eb0555f84b1825ac
#
_entry.id   32699e69c3146187eb0555f84b1825ac
#
_cell.length_a   1.000
_cell.length_b   1.000
_cell.length_c   1.000
_cell.angle_alpha   90.00
_cell.angle_beta   90.00
_cell.angle_gamma   90.00
#
_symmetry.space_group_name_H-M   'P 1'
#
loop_
_entity.id
_entity.type
_entity.pdbx_description
1 polymer ?
#
loop_
_entity_poly.entity_id
_entity_poly.type
_entity_poly.pdbx_seq_one_letter_code
_entity_poly.pdbx_strand_id
1 'polypeptide(L)'
;MKMFKSSKWFVILAVIAALVVSGAAGAFAAPKQKNIILATTTSTQDSGLLDTLIPIFEKETGYFVKTIAVGSGQAMAMGQKGEADVMLVHSPDAEKKFVEAGYGINRRLVMHNDFIIVGPPSDPARIKGVKSSSDALKKIAAANALFISRGDNSGTHAKEKNLWKKADINPTGQKWFQETGLGMGQTLNVASEKKAYTLADRGTYLATRKNLGLAILNEGDAALLNIYHVIEVNSAKWPKANAPGAKAFADFMVSKRTQDIIRTFGVEKFGSPLFFPDAGKKVDDLGK
;
A
#
# COMPACT_ATOMS: atom_id res chain seq x y z
N MET A 1 58.15 -35.33 -49.44
CA MET A 1 58.50 -35.51 -48.02
C MET A 1 58.67 -34.14 -47.38
N LYS A 2 57.71 -33.67 -46.65
CA LYS A 2 57.82 -32.76 -45.48
C LYS A 2 56.37 -32.45 -45.00
N MET A 3 56.03 -33.11 -43.93
CA MET A 3 54.79 -32.98 -43.19
C MET A 3 54.90 -31.92 -42.08
N PHE A 4 53.75 -31.36 -41.75
CA PHE A 4 53.38 -30.80 -40.46
C PHE A 4 54.09 -29.55 -39.93
N LYS A 5 53.33 -28.40 -39.97
CA LYS A 5 53.30 -27.38 -38.90
C LYS A 5 51.98 -26.60 -38.98
N SER A 6 50.85 -27.09 -38.43
CA SER A 6 49.64 -26.29 -38.32
C SER A 6 48.76 -26.67 -37.10
N SER A 7 49.38 -27.08 -35.98
CA SER A 7 48.61 -27.47 -34.79
C SER A 7 48.66 -26.51 -33.61
N LYS A 8 49.46 -25.46 -33.65
CA LYS A 8 49.60 -24.54 -32.50
C LYS A 8 48.77 -23.29 -32.58
N TRP A 9 48.21 -22.93 -33.71
CA TRP A 9 47.39 -21.74 -33.89
C TRP A 9 45.91 -21.90 -33.53
N PHE A 10 45.38 -23.13 -33.59
CA PHE A 10 43.98 -23.45 -33.22
C PHE A 10 43.74 -23.45 -31.73
N VAL A 11 44.73 -23.71 -30.88
CA VAL A 11 44.61 -23.73 -29.43
C VAL A 11 44.59 -22.34 -28.85
N ILE A 12 45.28 -21.36 -29.46
CA ILE A 12 45.36 -19.98 -28.99
C ILE A 12 44.03 -19.22 -29.28
N LEU A 13 43.37 -19.52 -30.41
CA LEU A 13 42.09 -18.89 -30.76
C LEU A 13 40.93 -19.43 -29.90
N ALA A 14 40.97 -20.66 -29.44
CA ALA A 14 39.94 -21.24 -28.55
C ALA A 14 40.04 -20.70 -27.12
N VAL A 15 41.23 -20.34 -26.64
CA VAL A 15 41.41 -19.78 -25.31
C VAL A 15 40.99 -18.30 -25.22
N ILE A 16 41.16 -17.54 -26.32
CA ILE A 16 40.72 -16.13 -26.38
C ILE A 16 39.20 -16.03 -26.51
N ALA A 17 38.56 -16.94 -27.22
CA ALA A 17 37.08 -17.00 -27.31
C ALA A 17 36.40 -17.38 -25.98
N ALA A 18 37.06 -18.16 -25.11
CA ALA A 18 36.51 -18.53 -23.77
C ALA A 18 36.63 -17.41 -22.73
N LEU A 19 37.50 -16.42 -22.91
CA LEU A 19 37.71 -15.27 -22.02
C LEU A 19 36.78 -14.08 -22.31
N VAL A 20 36.12 -14.05 -23.46
CA VAL A 20 35.21 -12.94 -23.83
C VAL A 20 33.74 -13.19 -23.40
N VAL A 21 33.37 -14.43 -23.06
CA VAL A 21 31.99 -14.78 -22.63
C VAL A 21 31.76 -14.62 -21.12
N SER A 22 32.82 -14.40 -20.31
CA SER A 22 32.72 -14.29 -18.84
C SER A 22 32.53 -12.85 -18.31
N GLY A 23 32.22 -11.87 -19.15
CA GLY A 23 32.26 -10.47 -18.79
C GLY A 23 30.96 -9.68 -18.81
N ALA A 24 29.81 -10.34 -18.87
CA ALA A 24 28.51 -9.63 -18.88
C ALA A 24 27.61 -9.96 -17.68
N ALA A 25 28.17 -10.33 -16.53
CA ALA A 25 27.48 -10.11 -15.27
C ALA A 25 27.67 -8.63 -14.94
N GLY A 26 26.71 -7.79 -15.33
CA GLY A 26 26.72 -6.36 -14.97
C GLY A 26 26.89 -6.24 -13.47
N ALA A 27 28.09 -5.92 -13.04
CA ALA A 27 28.35 -5.52 -11.66
C ALA A 27 27.56 -4.23 -11.44
N PHE A 28 26.38 -4.32 -10.86
CA PHE A 28 25.70 -3.16 -10.32
C PHE A 28 26.66 -2.53 -9.31
N ALA A 29 27.20 -1.36 -9.62
CA ALA A 29 28.02 -0.62 -8.67
C ALA A 29 27.22 -0.43 -7.40
N ALA A 30 27.81 -0.76 -6.25
CA ALA A 30 27.14 -0.58 -4.96
C ALA A 30 26.66 0.87 -4.82
N PRO A 31 25.43 1.11 -4.34
CA PRO A 31 24.88 2.46 -4.23
C PRO A 31 25.72 3.35 -3.33
N LYS A 32 26.01 4.58 -3.77
CA LYS A 32 26.78 5.56 -2.98
C LYS A 32 26.07 5.90 -1.66
N GLN A 33 24.74 6.06 -1.71
CA GLN A 33 23.87 6.26 -0.55
C GLN A 33 23.00 5.03 -0.41
N LYS A 34 23.24 4.20 0.60
CA LYS A 34 22.57 2.91 0.78
C LYS A 34 21.21 3.02 1.46
N ASN A 35 21.01 4.05 2.28
CA ASN A 35 19.78 4.18 3.07
C ASN A 35 18.68 4.88 2.26
N ILE A 36 17.46 4.36 2.39
CA ILE A 36 16.23 4.92 1.83
C ILE A 36 15.24 5.13 2.96
N ILE A 37 14.67 6.31 3.08
CA ILE A 37 13.56 6.59 4.00
C ILE A 37 12.25 6.40 3.24
N LEU A 38 11.51 5.35 3.59
CA LEU A 38 10.17 5.07 3.08
C LEU A 38 9.12 5.64 4.05
N ALA A 39 8.40 6.67 3.65
CA ALA A 39 7.21 7.12 4.37
C ALA A 39 5.97 6.34 3.89
N THR A 40 5.25 5.73 4.84
CA THR A 40 4.06 4.93 4.54
C THR A 40 3.02 5.06 5.65
N THR A 41 1.96 4.25 5.60
CA THR A 41 0.90 4.30 6.60
C THR A 41 0.99 3.15 7.60
N THR A 42 0.45 3.38 8.80
CA THR A 42 0.39 2.34 9.85
C THR A 42 -0.36 1.10 9.35
N SER A 43 -1.48 1.27 8.63
CA SER A 43 -2.22 0.14 8.08
C SER A 43 -1.43 -0.66 7.03
N THR A 44 -0.56 0.00 6.25
CA THR A 44 0.34 -0.69 5.31
C THR A 44 1.38 -1.52 6.07
N GLN A 45 1.99 -0.95 7.11
CA GLN A 45 2.94 -1.67 7.97
C GLN A 45 2.27 -2.82 8.71
N ASP A 46 1.12 -2.58 9.33
CA ASP A 46 0.39 -3.57 10.15
C ASP A 46 -0.13 -4.75 9.32
N SER A 47 -0.27 -4.61 8.01
CA SER A 47 -0.62 -5.71 7.11
C SER A 47 0.45 -6.78 7.01
N GLY A 48 1.72 -6.45 7.33
CA GLY A 48 2.89 -7.33 7.19
C GLY A 48 3.43 -7.45 5.76
N LEU A 49 2.85 -6.74 4.78
CA LEU A 49 3.31 -6.79 3.39
C LEU A 49 4.76 -6.30 3.26
N LEU A 50 5.09 -5.21 3.93
CA LEU A 50 6.43 -4.63 3.88
C LEU A 50 7.48 -5.53 4.52
N ASP A 51 7.13 -6.30 5.55
CA ASP A 51 8.02 -7.28 6.19
C ASP A 51 8.40 -8.42 5.23
N THR A 52 7.55 -8.69 4.24
CA THR A 52 7.83 -9.63 3.14
C THR A 52 8.65 -9.00 2.03
N LEU A 53 8.31 -7.78 1.60
CA LEU A 53 8.88 -7.17 0.40
C LEU A 53 10.24 -6.51 0.63
N ILE A 54 10.44 -5.81 1.77
CA ILE A 54 11.67 -5.07 2.05
C ILE A 54 12.91 -5.97 2.08
N PRO A 55 12.93 -7.13 2.75
CA PRO A 55 14.12 -8.00 2.74
C PRO A 55 14.49 -8.48 1.34
N ILE A 56 13.51 -8.69 0.47
CA ILE A 56 13.75 -9.09 -0.93
C ILE A 56 14.41 -7.93 -1.68
N PHE A 57 13.85 -6.73 -1.57
CA PHE A 57 14.41 -5.52 -2.18
C PHE A 57 15.84 -5.24 -1.73
N GLU A 58 16.09 -5.28 -0.43
CA GLU A 58 17.42 -5.03 0.16
C GLU A 58 18.46 -6.04 -0.34
N LYS A 59 18.08 -7.32 -0.39
CA LYS A 59 18.96 -8.39 -0.91
C LYS A 59 19.30 -8.19 -2.39
N GLU A 60 18.34 -7.74 -3.19
CA GLU A 60 18.52 -7.59 -4.64
C GLU A 60 19.32 -6.34 -5.01
N THR A 61 19.15 -5.27 -4.26
CA THR A 61 19.63 -3.95 -4.66
C THR A 61 20.81 -3.44 -3.83
N GLY A 62 21.01 -3.99 -2.62
CA GLY A 62 22.00 -3.51 -1.66
C GLY A 62 21.63 -2.18 -0.99
N TYR A 63 20.39 -1.68 -1.18
CA TYR A 63 19.83 -0.60 -0.39
C TYR A 63 19.31 -1.13 0.94
N PHE A 64 19.17 -0.24 1.94
CA PHE A 64 18.52 -0.49 3.22
C PHE A 64 17.33 0.45 3.38
N VAL A 65 16.16 -0.08 3.70
CA VAL A 65 14.93 0.69 3.80
C VAL A 65 14.58 0.96 5.26
N LYS A 66 14.62 2.23 5.65
CA LYS A 66 14.07 2.68 6.91
C LYS A 66 12.61 3.06 6.70
N THR A 67 11.69 2.23 7.16
CA THR A 67 10.24 2.50 7.10
C THR A 67 9.83 3.43 8.24
N ILE A 68 9.07 4.47 7.91
CA ILE A 68 8.38 5.35 8.85
C ILE A 68 6.88 5.25 8.57
N ALA A 69 6.19 4.50 9.42
CA ALA A 69 4.76 4.25 9.31
C ALA A 69 3.98 5.21 10.21
N VAL A 70 3.21 6.11 9.59
CA VAL A 70 2.44 7.17 10.26
C VAL A 70 1.06 7.33 9.60
N GLY A 71 0.23 8.27 10.02
CA GLY A 71 -0.99 8.61 9.29
C GLY A 71 -0.71 9.18 7.90
N SER A 72 -1.61 8.98 6.92
CA SER A 72 -1.42 9.45 5.53
C SER A 72 -1.05 10.93 5.44
N GLY A 73 -1.69 11.79 6.25
CA GLY A 73 -1.38 13.21 6.28
C GLY A 73 0.04 13.51 6.75
N GLN A 74 0.53 12.76 7.74
CA GLN A 74 1.90 12.89 8.25
C GLN A 74 2.92 12.36 7.23
N ALA A 75 2.65 11.22 6.58
CA ALA A 75 3.50 10.71 5.50
C ALA A 75 3.63 11.73 4.36
N MET A 76 2.52 12.35 3.95
CA MET A 76 2.53 13.42 2.94
C MET A 76 3.33 14.63 3.41
N ALA A 77 3.20 15.04 4.69
CA ALA A 77 3.96 16.15 5.25
C ALA A 77 5.48 15.88 5.30
N MET A 78 5.89 14.64 5.58
CA MET A 78 7.31 14.22 5.50
C MET A 78 7.85 14.39 4.08
N GLY A 79 7.13 13.92 3.05
CA GLY A 79 7.51 14.12 1.66
C GLY A 79 7.59 15.60 1.28
N GLN A 80 6.64 16.43 1.75
CA GLN A 80 6.62 17.88 1.53
C GLN A 80 7.83 18.59 2.12
N LYS A 81 8.40 18.07 3.19
CA LYS A 81 9.60 18.62 3.86
C LYS A 81 10.90 18.01 3.36
N GLY A 82 10.85 16.99 2.49
CA GLY A 82 12.03 16.24 2.06
C GLY A 82 12.62 15.33 3.16
N GLU A 83 11.80 14.92 4.11
CA GLU A 83 12.14 14.02 5.22
C GLU A 83 11.96 12.54 4.85
N ALA A 84 11.55 12.26 3.61
CA ALA A 84 11.46 10.94 3.00
C ALA A 84 12.08 10.95 1.61
N ASP A 85 12.48 9.77 1.12
CA ASP A 85 12.99 9.57 -0.23
C ASP A 85 11.90 9.06 -1.17
N VAL A 86 11.07 8.16 -0.64
CA VAL A 86 9.98 7.51 -1.38
C VAL A 86 8.77 7.34 -0.45
N MET A 87 7.60 7.33 -1.04
CA MET A 87 6.33 7.17 -0.32
C MET A 87 5.53 6.00 -0.89
N LEU A 88 4.89 5.22 -0.03
CA LEU A 88 3.88 4.22 -0.39
C LEU A 88 2.59 4.57 0.38
N VAL A 89 1.64 5.18 -0.29
CA VAL A 89 0.47 5.81 0.32
C VAL A 89 -0.82 5.50 -0.46
N HIS A 90 -1.98 5.81 0.13
CA HIS A 90 -3.27 5.47 -0.42
C HIS A 90 -4.32 6.58 -0.21
N SER A 91 -3.96 7.80 -0.56
CA SER A 91 -4.83 8.98 -0.51
C SER A 91 -4.80 9.72 -1.85
N PRO A 92 -5.43 9.19 -2.92
CA PRO A 92 -5.27 9.64 -4.31
C PRO A 92 -5.40 11.14 -4.52
N ASP A 93 -6.34 11.80 -3.85
CA ASP A 93 -6.56 13.25 -4.03
C ASP A 93 -5.42 14.08 -3.39
N ALA A 94 -4.92 13.65 -2.22
CA ALA A 94 -3.78 14.30 -1.58
C ALA A 94 -2.48 14.05 -2.38
N GLU A 95 -2.32 12.85 -2.92
CA GLU A 95 -1.17 12.46 -3.75
C GLU A 95 -1.10 13.26 -5.05
N LYS A 96 -2.24 13.49 -5.73
CA LYS A 96 -2.31 14.34 -6.93
C LYS A 96 -1.86 15.76 -6.62
N LYS A 97 -2.39 16.37 -5.56
CA LYS A 97 -1.99 17.71 -5.11
C LYS A 97 -0.50 17.79 -4.74
N PHE A 98 0.04 16.73 -4.14
CA PHE A 98 1.45 16.63 -3.79
C PHE A 98 2.35 16.65 -5.03
N VAL A 99 1.99 15.90 -6.07
CA VAL A 99 2.72 15.88 -7.35
C VAL A 99 2.55 17.19 -8.11
N GLU A 100 1.33 17.74 -8.20
CA GLU A 100 1.03 19.03 -8.83
C GLU A 100 1.81 20.18 -8.20
N ALA A 101 2.01 20.16 -6.88
CA ALA A 101 2.82 21.13 -6.14
C ALA A 101 4.35 20.89 -6.29
N GLY A 102 4.76 19.90 -7.08
CA GLY A 102 6.15 19.59 -7.38
C GLY A 102 6.94 18.96 -6.22
N TYR A 103 6.28 18.47 -5.18
CA TYR A 103 6.93 17.78 -4.07
C TYR A 103 7.30 16.33 -4.39
N GLY A 104 6.54 15.67 -5.28
CA GLY A 104 6.74 14.29 -5.72
C GLY A 104 6.75 14.18 -7.24
N ILE A 105 7.36 13.11 -7.72
CA ILE A 105 7.42 12.74 -9.14
C ILE A 105 7.09 11.25 -9.29
N ASN A 106 6.85 10.82 -10.52
CA ASN A 106 6.70 9.41 -10.88
C ASN A 106 5.69 8.65 -10.01
N ARG A 107 4.52 9.26 -9.73
CA ARG A 107 3.43 8.58 -9.04
C ARG A 107 2.95 7.40 -9.87
N ARG A 108 3.10 6.18 -9.34
CA ARG A 108 2.77 4.92 -10.02
C ARG A 108 1.79 4.09 -9.20
N LEU A 109 0.78 3.54 -9.88
CA LEU A 109 -0.16 2.61 -9.29
C LEU A 109 0.55 1.29 -8.96
N VAL A 110 0.35 0.79 -7.74
CA VAL A 110 0.99 -0.43 -7.24
C VAL A 110 -0.03 -1.55 -7.05
N MET A 111 -1.05 -1.27 -6.25
CA MET A 111 -2.03 -2.27 -5.80
C MET A 111 -3.26 -1.59 -5.26
N HIS A 112 -4.32 -2.36 -5.03
CA HIS A 112 -5.42 -1.96 -4.17
C HIS A 112 -5.73 -3.03 -3.13
N ASN A 113 -6.36 -2.63 -2.05
CA ASN A 113 -7.26 -3.44 -1.26
C ASN A 113 -8.60 -2.72 -1.16
N ASP A 114 -9.51 -3.21 -0.36
CA ASP A 114 -10.78 -2.54 -0.14
C ASP A 114 -11.00 -2.20 1.32
N PHE A 115 -11.83 -1.19 1.52
CA PHE A 115 -12.48 -0.96 2.79
C PHE A 115 -13.75 -1.81 2.88
N ILE A 116 -14.13 -2.12 4.09
CA ILE A 116 -15.35 -2.84 4.44
C ILE A 116 -16.05 -2.12 5.58
N ILE A 117 -17.38 -2.18 5.63
CA ILE A 117 -18.10 -1.78 6.83
C ILE A 117 -18.39 -3.06 7.63
N VAL A 118 -17.81 -3.11 8.82
CA VAL A 118 -18.02 -4.19 9.77
C VAL A 118 -18.95 -3.74 10.89
N GLY A 119 -19.61 -4.69 11.52
CA GLY A 119 -20.52 -4.41 12.63
C GLY A 119 -20.93 -5.68 13.37
N PRO A 120 -21.79 -5.56 14.39
CA PRO A 120 -22.27 -6.71 15.13
C PRO A 120 -23.03 -7.67 14.20
N PRO A 121 -22.87 -9.01 14.38
CA PRO A 121 -23.58 -9.99 13.55
C PRO A 121 -25.12 -9.87 13.57
N SER A 122 -25.67 -9.24 14.61
CA SER A 122 -27.12 -8.96 14.73
C SER A 122 -27.62 -7.90 13.75
N ASP A 123 -26.70 -7.10 13.19
CA ASP A 123 -26.96 -6.07 12.16
C ASP A 123 -28.23 -5.23 12.39
N PRO A 124 -28.30 -4.46 13.50
CA PRO A 124 -29.51 -3.71 13.85
C PRO A 124 -29.91 -2.68 12.78
N ALA A 125 -28.97 -2.14 11.99
CA ALA A 125 -29.24 -1.23 10.88
C ALA A 125 -29.60 -1.94 9.57
N ARG A 126 -29.52 -3.28 9.51
CA ARG A 126 -29.86 -4.10 8.34
C ARG A 126 -29.09 -3.65 7.08
N ILE A 127 -27.78 -3.54 7.19
CA ILE A 127 -26.92 -3.16 6.08
C ILE A 127 -26.36 -4.35 5.29
N LYS A 128 -26.48 -5.57 5.82
CA LYS A 128 -26.00 -6.77 5.14
C LYS A 128 -26.71 -6.95 3.79
N GLY A 129 -25.91 -7.11 2.73
CA GLY A 129 -26.42 -7.26 1.36
C GLY A 129 -26.78 -5.93 0.65
N VAL A 130 -26.64 -4.78 1.33
CA VAL A 130 -26.73 -3.48 0.68
C VAL A 130 -25.48 -3.28 -0.19
N LYS A 131 -25.67 -3.01 -1.49
CA LYS A 131 -24.54 -2.89 -2.43
C LYS A 131 -23.78 -1.57 -2.29
N SER A 132 -24.52 -0.47 -2.05
CA SER A 132 -23.94 0.86 -1.92
C SER A 132 -23.50 1.13 -0.48
N SER A 133 -22.24 1.50 -0.30
CA SER A 133 -21.70 1.92 1.01
C SER A 133 -22.38 3.20 1.53
N SER A 134 -22.74 4.13 0.64
CA SER A 134 -23.52 5.32 1.01
C SER A 134 -24.90 4.94 1.57
N ASP A 135 -25.59 3.99 0.94
CA ASP A 135 -26.91 3.55 1.44
C ASP A 135 -26.79 2.75 2.74
N ALA A 136 -25.70 1.98 2.92
CA ALA A 136 -25.40 1.34 4.20
C ALA A 136 -25.21 2.37 5.31
N LEU A 137 -24.47 3.44 5.06
CA LEU A 137 -24.28 4.53 6.02
C LEU A 137 -25.57 5.28 6.33
N LYS A 138 -26.43 5.52 5.34
CA LYS A 138 -27.77 6.10 5.56
C LYS A 138 -28.63 5.24 6.50
N LYS A 139 -28.59 3.91 6.33
CA LYS A 139 -29.32 3.00 7.20
C LYS A 139 -28.76 3.00 8.64
N ILE A 140 -27.44 3.06 8.82
CA ILE A 140 -26.82 3.16 10.14
C ILE A 140 -27.29 4.44 10.84
N ALA A 141 -27.24 5.58 10.15
CA ALA A 141 -27.70 6.86 10.70
C ALA A 141 -29.19 6.87 11.02
N ALA A 142 -30.03 6.38 10.11
CA ALA A 142 -31.49 6.31 10.31
C ALA A 142 -31.90 5.40 11.50
N ALA A 143 -31.14 4.34 11.74
CA ALA A 143 -31.33 3.46 12.89
C ALA A 143 -30.74 4.01 14.20
N ASN A 144 -30.03 5.18 14.16
CA ASN A 144 -29.20 5.67 15.26
C ASN A 144 -28.25 4.60 15.82
N ALA A 145 -27.80 3.69 14.95
CA ALA A 145 -26.92 2.59 15.35
C ALA A 145 -25.50 3.11 15.56
N LEU A 146 -24.87 2.69 16.66
CA LEU A 146 -23.56 3.20 17.04
C LEU A 146 -22.53 2.94 15.95
N PHE A 147 -21.83 3.99 15.55
CA PHE A 147 -20.71 3.97 14.61
C PHE A 147 -19.44 4.52 15.27
N ILE A 148 -18.38 3.76 15.17
CA ILE A 148 -17.06 4.13 15.71
C ILE A 148 -16.17 4.58 14.55
N SER A 149 -15.79 5.84 14.57
CA SER A 149 -14.84 6.45 13.63
C SER A 149 -13.42 6.37 14.17
N ARG A 150 -12.46 6.32 13.27
CA ARG A 150 -11.05 6.46 13.66
C ARG A 150 -10.72 7.84 14.24
N GLY A 151 -11.24 8.91 13.67
CA GLY A 151 -11.03 10.28 14.18
C GLY A 151 -9.58 10.77 14.20
N ASP A 152 -8.64 10.08 13.52
CA ASP A 152 -7.18 10.25 13.64
C ASP A 152 -6.51 10.91 12.42
N ASN A 153 -7.28 11.43 11.48
CA ASN A 153 -6.82 12.01 10.21
C ASN A 153 -6.01 11.04 9.31
N SER A 154 -6.15 9.73 9.52
CA SER A 154 -5.60 8.70 8.64
C SER A 154 -6.29 8.63 7.27
N GLY A 155 -5.75 7.82 6.36
CA GLY A 155 -6.40 7.52 5.07
C GLY A 155 -7.77 6.87 5.24
N THR A 156 -7.94 5.99 6.23
CA THR A 156 -9.25 5.39 6.57
C THR A 156 -10.24 6.45 7.04
N HIS A 157 -9.81 7.37 7.93
CA HIS A 157 -10.66 8.47 8.39
C HIS A 157 -11.02 9.43 7.24
N ALA A 158 -10.08 9.73 6.33
CA ALA A 158 -10.36 10.53 5.14
C ALA A 158 -11.38 9.83 4.21
N LYS A 159 -11.24 8.51 4.00
CA LYS A 159 -12.20 7.70 3.24
C LYS A 159 -13.58 7.73 3.89
N GLU A 160 -13.65 7.52 5.19
CA GLU A 160 -14.89 7.56 5.97
C GLU A 160 -15.62 8.89 5.81
N LYS A 161 -14.92 10.03 6.00
CA LYS A 161 -15.50 11.36 5.78
C LYS A 161 -16.06 11.54 4.36
N ASN A 162 -15.36 11.03 3.36
CA ASN A 162 -15.81 11.08 1.98
C ASN A 162 -17.06 10.23 1.75
N LEU A 163 -17.18 9.06 2.39
CA LEU A 163 -18.36 8.21 2.31
C LEU A 163 -19.57 8.85 3.00
N TRP A 164 -19.40 9.44 4.17
CA TRP A 164 -20.46 10.20 4.86
C TRP A 164 -20.93 11.39 4.01
N LYS A 165 -19.99 12.14 3.40
CA LYS A 165 -20.33 13.22 2.48
C LYS A 165 -21.11 12.73 1.26
N LYS A 166 -20.74 11.58 0.67
CA LYS A 166 -21.49 10.96 -0.43
C LYS A 166 -22.87 10.48 -0.01
N ALA A 167 -23.05 10.11 1.24
CA ALA A 167 -24.34 9.77 1.81
C ALA A 167 -25.19 11.00 2.15
N ASP A 168 -24.66 12.22 1.96
CA ASP A 168 -25.30 13.49 2.36
C ASP A 168 -25.66 13.53 3.84
N ILE A 169 -24.75 13.00 4.69
CA ILE A 169 -24.91 12.97 6.14
C ILE A 169 -23.70 13.61 6.82
N ASN A 170 -23.96 14.50 7.77
CA ASN A 170 -22.94 14.96 8.71
C ASN A 170 -23.11 14.22 10.04
N PRO A 171 -22.24 13.25 10.38
CA PRO A 171 -22.35 12.49 11.60
C PRO A 171 -21.83 13.24 12.83
N THR A 172 -21.09 14.34 12.66
CA THR A 172 -20.43 15.09 13.74
C THR A 172 -21.45 15.58 14.76
N GLY A 173 -21.17 15.31 16.04
CA GLY A 173 -22.04 15.72 17.15
C GLY A 173 -23.25 14.81 17.40
N GLN A 174 -23.46 13.79 16.58
CA GLN A 174 -24.51 12.81 16.79
C GLN A 174 -24.15 11.81 17.91
N LYS A 175 -25.08 11.47 18.76
CA LYS A 175 -24.86 10.54 19.89
C LYS A 175 -24.45 9.12 19.44
N TRP A 176 -24.85 8.73 18.24
CA TRP A 176 -24.53 7.45 17.65
C TRP A 176 -23.17 7.43 16.91
N PHE A 177 -22.46 8.55 16.83
CA PHE A 177 -21.16 8.67 16.19
C PHE A 177 -20.09 9.03 17.21
N GLN A 178 -19.06 8.18 17.34
CA GLN A 178 -17.99 8.38 18.32
C GLN A 178 -16.63 8.22 17.63
N GLU A 179 -15.74 9.19 17.85
CA GLU A 179 -14.37 9.15 17.37
C GLU A 179 -13.42 8.61 18.43
N THR A 180 -12.47 7.75 18.03
CA THR A 180 -11.51 7.14 18.97
C THR A 180 -10.18 7.88 19.02
N GLY A 181 -9.75 8.49 17.93
CA GLY A 181 -8.40 9.03 17.78
C GLY A 181 -7.31 7.93 17.67
N LEU A 182 -7.70 6.66 17.46
CA LEU A 182 -6.82 5.49 17.55
C LEU A 182 -6.51 4.88 16.17
N GLY A 183 -5.49 4.00 16.12
CA GLY A 183 -5.19 3.17 14.95
C GLY A 183 -6.28 2.16 14.62
N MET A 184 -6.22 1.55 13.40
CA MET A 184 -7.30 0.70 12.90
C MET A 184 -7.59 -0.51 13.79
N GLY A 185 -6.55 -1.24 14.22
CA GLY A 185 -6.72 -2.41 15.08
C GLY A 185 -7.39 -2.08 16.43
N GLN A 186 -6.99 -0.97 17.05
CA GLN A 186 -7.58 -0.49 18.29
C GLN A 186 -9.04 -0.02 18.08
N THR A 187 -9.31 0.68 16.99
CA THR A 187 -10.68 1.10 16.63
C THR A 187 -11.59 -0.11 16.41
N LEU A 188 -11.10 -1.18 15.77
CA LEU A 188 -11.84 -2.44 15.61
C LEU A 188 -12.16 -3.09 16.97
N ASN A 189 -11.23 -3.08 17.93
CA ASN A 189 -11.48 -3.59 19.27
C ASN A 189 -12.58 -2.79 19.97
N VAL A 190 -12.51 -1.46 19.95
CA VAL A 190 -13.53 -0.58 20.52
C VAL A 190 -14.91 -0.83 19.87
N ALA A 191 -14.95 -0.94 18.53
CA ALA A 191 -16.19 -1.24 17.82
C ALA A 191 -16.76 -2.62 18.21
N SER A 192 -15.88 -3.61 18.37
CA SER A 192 -16.27 -4.96 18.81
C SER A 192 -16.89 -4.96 20.22
N GLU A 193 -16.21 -4.34 21.19
CA GLU A 193 -16.70 -4.25 22.58
C GLU A 193 -18.05 -3.52 22.67
N LYS A 194 -18.19 -2.43 21.91
CA LYS A 194 -19.41 -1.62 21.89
C LYS A 194 -20.51 -2.18 20.97
N LYS A 195 -20.26 -3.28 20.27
CA LYS A 195 -21.19 -3.86 19.26
C LYS A 195 -21.61 -2.81 18.24
N ALA A 196 -20.65 -2.03 17.75
CA ALA A 196 -20.83 -0.89 16.86
C ALA A 196 -20.39 -1.20 15.43
N TYR A 197 -20.83 -0.37 14.49
CA TYR A 197 -20.32 -0.35 13.14
C TYR A 197 -19.01 0.44 13.05
N THR A 198 -18.15 0.09 12.11
CA THR A 198 -16.97 0.89 11.77
C THR A 198 -16.53 0.61 10.34
N LEU A 199 -15.84 1.58 9.72
CA LEU A 199 -15.12 1.39 8.47
C LEU A 199 -13.72 0.84 8.77
N ALA A 200 -13.32 -0.24 8.12
CA ALA A 200 -11.99 -0.82 8.26
C ALA A 200 -11.39 -1.17 6.89
N ASP A 201 -10.08 -1.14 6.77
CA ASP A 201 -9.42 -1.85 5.69
C ASP A 201 -9.53 -3.36 5.92
N ARG A 202 -9.77 -4.11 4.84
CA ARG A 202 -9.95 -5.57 4.90
C ARG A 202 -8.74 -6.27 5.51
N GLY A 203 -7.52 -5.79 5.21
CA GLY A 203 -6.28 -6.41 5.69
C GLY A 203 -6.21 -6.42 7.21
N THR A 204 -6.39 -5.27 7.86
CA THR A 204 -6.37 -5.16 9.33
C THR A 204 -7.52 -5.96 9.97
N TYR A 205 -8.73 -5.91 9.38
CA TYR A 205 -9.83 -6.73 9.87
C TYR A 205 -9.52 -8.23 9.82
N LEU A 206 -9.03 -8.75 8.70
CA LEU A 206 -8.69 -10.17 8.56
C LEU A 206 -7.57 -10.61 9.49
N ALA A 207 -6.58 -9.73 9.73
CA ALA A 207 -5.48 -10.00 10.65
C ALA A 207 -5.97 -10.13 12.12
N THR A 208 -7.03 -9.41 12.50
CA THR A 208 -7.51 -9.32 13.88
C THR A 208 -8.83 -10.05 14.13
N ARG A 209 -9.56 -10.47 13.08
CA ARG A 209 -10.96 -10.97 13.14
C ARG A 209 -11.22 -12.09 14.15
N LYS A 210 -10.21 -12.94 14.44
CA LYS A 210 -10.36 -14.05 15.39
C LYS A 210 -10.69 -13.59 16.80
N ASN A 211 -10.33 -12.34 17.13
CA ASN A 211 -10.52 -11.75 18.46
C ASN A 211 -11.67 -10.73 18.45
N LEU A 212 -12.41 -10.60 17.34
CA LEU A 212 -13.46 -9.60 17.18
C LEU A 212 -14.82 -10.24 17.09
N GLY A 213 -15.80 -9.68 17.80
CA GLY A 213 -17.22 -10.01 17.67
C GLY A 213 -17.92 -9.27 16.51
N LEU A 214 -17.19 -8.99 15.42
CA LEU A 214 -17.67 -8.23 14.27
C LEU A 214 -17.74 -9.12 13.02
N ALA A 215 -18.73 -8.84 12.15
CA ALA A 215 -18.88 -9.45 10.83
C ALA A 215 -18.74 -8.39 9.73
N ILE A 216 -18.32 -8.82 8.53
CA ILE A 216 -18.40 -7.98 7.33
C ILE A 216 -19.87 -7.86 6.93
N LEU A 217 -20.38 -6.65 6.87
CA LEU A 217 -21.79 -6.36 6.58
C LEU A 217 -21.99 -5.58 5.28
N ASN A 218 -20.97 -4.81 4.84
CA ASN A 218 -21.00 -4.15 3.54
C ASN A 218 -19.62 -4.18 2.91
N GLU A 219 -19.55 -4.58 1.64
CA GLU A 219 -18.33 -4.74 0.84
C GLU A 219 -18.65 -4.68 -0.66
N GLY A 220 -17.62 -4.61 -1.52
CA GLY A 220 -17.74 -4.73 -2.97
C GLY A 220 -18.20 -3.47 -3.70
N ASP A 221 -18.41 -2.35 -3.01
CA ASP A 221 -18.68 -1.06 -3.64
C ASP A 221 -17.36 -0.46 -4.17
N ALA A 222 -17.36 0.04 -5.42
CA ALA A 222 -16.22 0.75 -6.00
C ALA A 222 -15.76 1.94 -5.15
N ALA A 223 -16.67 2.58 -4.40
CA ALA A 223 -16.35 3.64 -3.46
C ALA A 223 -15.48 3.16 -2.27
N LEU A 224 -15.45 1.85 -2.02
CA LEU A 224 -14.65 1.25 -0.95
C LEU A 224 -13.24 0.86 -1.39
N LEU A 225 -12.87 1.04 -2.66
CA LEU A 225 -11.50 0.74 -3.11
C LEU A 225 -10.48 1.63 -2.40
N ASN A 226 -9.40 0.99 -1.97
CA ASN A 226 -8.26 1.60 -1.31
C ASN A 226 -7.02 1.42 -2.18
N ILE A 227 -6.65 2.46 -2.91
CA ILE A 227 -5.70 2.41 -4.03
C ILE A 227 -4.35 2.95 -3.58
N TYR A 228 -3.31 2.14 -3.72
CA TYR A 228 -1.95 2.44 -3.29
C TYR A 228 -1.08 2.89 -4.45
N HIS A 229 -0.36 3.98 -4.23
CA HIS A 229 0.66 4.47 -5.15
C HIS A 229 2.02 4.55 -4.47
N VAL A 230 3.06 4.29 -5.25
CA VAL A 230 4.43 4.66 -4.92
C VAL A 230 4.76 5.98 -5.58
N ILE A 231 5.39 6.89 -4.82
CA ILE A 231 5.73 8.25 -5.28
C ILE A 231 7.16 8.54 -4.85
N GLU A 232 7.99 8.95 -5.79
CA GLU A 232 9.35 9.40 -5.51
C GLU A 232 9.31 10.86 -5.02
N VAL A 233 10.01 11.19 -3.95
CA VAL A 233 10.17 12.58 -3.51
C VAL A 233 11.05 13.32 -4.51
N ASN A 234 10.66 14.53 -4.89
CA ASN A 234 11.32 15.27 -5.95
C ASN A 234 12.70 15.79 -5.51
N SER A 235 13.77 15.14 -5.96
CA SER A 235 15.15 15.49 -5.65
C SER A 235 15.61 16.83 -6.24
N ALA A 236 14.93 17.36 -7.25
CA ALA A 236 15.21 18.70 -7.75
C ALA A 236 14.79 19.77 -6.73
N LYS A 237 13.76 19.49 -5.94
CA LYS A 237 13.32 20.36 -4.82
C LYS A 237 14.05 20.02 -3.51
N TRP A 238 14.39 18.75 -3.32
CA TRP A 238 15.03 18.23 -2.12
C TRP A 238 16.34 17.49 -2.46
N PRO A 239 17.46 18.21 -2.69
CA PRO A 239 18.72 17.59 -3.16
C PRO A 239 19.31 16.52 -2.23
N LYS A 240 18.88 16.47 -0.98
CA LYS A 240 19.30 15.43 -0.02
C LYS A 240 18.54 14.12 -0.18
N ALA A 241 17.41 14.10 -0.90
CA ALA A 241 16.65 12.89 -1.14
C ALA A 241 17.44 11.90 -1.99
N ASN A 242 17.44 10.62 -1.59
CA ASN A 242 18.11 9.55 -2.32
C ASN A 242 17.33 9.17 -3.57
N ALA A 243 17.42 9.98 -4.64
CA ALA A 243 16.69 9.75 -5.87
C ALA A 243 16.97 8.39 -6.53
N PRO A 244 18.22 7.88 -6.62
CA PRO A 244 18.47 6.54 -7.17
C PRO A 244 17.81 5.44 -6.34
N GLY A 245 17.87 5.54 -5.02
CA GLY A 245 17.23 4.59 -4.11
C GLY A 245 15.70 4.64 -4.18
N ALA A 246 15.12 5.84 -4.22
CA ALA A 246 13.69 6.05 -4.40
C ALA A 246 13.18 5.44 -5.70
N LYS A 247 13.89 5.69 -6.81
CA LYS A 247 13.57 5.09 -8.11
C LYS A 247 13.67 3.57 -8.07
N ALA A 248 14.74 3.02 -7.48
CA ALA A 248 14.93 1.57 -7.38
C ALA A 248 13.78 0.92 -6.58
N PHE A 249 13.37 1.53 -5.47
CA PHE A 249 12.24 1.03 -4.68
C PHE A 249 10.92 1.13 -5.44
N ALA A 250 10.69 2.25 -6.12
CA ALA A 250 9.48 2.43 -6.91
C ALA A 250 9.41 1.45 -8.10
N ASP A 251 10.53 1.17 -8.78
CA ASP A 251 10.61 0.16 -9.84
C ASP A 251 10.37 -1.26 -9.30
N PHE A 252 10.92 -1.58 -8.14
CA PHE A 252 10.69 -2.84 -7.46
C PHE A 252 9.21 -3.05 -7.15
N MET A 253 8.52 -2.05 -6.60
CA MET A 253 7.09 -2.15 -6.25
C MET A 253 6.18 -2.47 -7.44
N VAL A 254 6.52 -1.99 -8.63
CA VAL A 254 5.75 -2.25 -9.85
C VAL A 254 6.33 -3.39 -10.70
N SER A 255 7.40 -4.04 -10.26
CA SER A 255 8.01 -5.17 -10.98
C SER A 255 7.08 -6.37 -11.02
N LYS A 256 7.18 -7.19 -12.09
CA LYS A 256 6.39 -8.42 -12.21
C LYS A 256 6.54 -9.31 -10.96
N ARG A 257 7.75 -9.47 -10.44
CA ARG A 257 8.03 -10.29 -9.26
C ARG A 257 7.26 -9.80 -8.03
N THR A 258 7.33 -8.50 -7.73
CA THR A 258 6.62 -7.92 -6.58
C THR A 258 5.11 -8.03 -6.77
N GLN A 259 4.59 -7.80 -7.97
CA GLN A 259 3.18 -7.93 -8.28
C GLN A 259 2.68 -9.38 -8.12
N ASP A 260 3.51 -10.39 -8.44
CA ASP A 260 3.19 -11.80 -8.20
C ASP A 260 3.16 -12.14 -6.69
N ILE A 261 4.06 -11.56 -5.88
CA ILE A 261 4.03 -11.70 -4.42
C ILE A 261 2.77 -11.05 -3.84
N ILE A 262 2.43 -9.84 -4.27
CA ILE A 262 1.22 -9.12 -3.82
C ILE A 262 -0.03 -9.95 -4.11
N ARG A 263 -0.13 -10.61 -5.26
CA ARG A 263 -1.28 -11.43 -5.68
C ARG A 263 -1.59 -12.56 -4.72
N THR A 264 -0.57 -13.15 -4.10
CA THR A 264 -0.71 -14.30 -3.21
C THR A 264 -0.57 -13.95 -1.73
N PHE A 265 -0.19 -12.71 -1.43
CA PHE A 265 0.04 -12.27 -0.05
C PHE A 265 -1.24 -12.40 0.78
N GLY A 266 -1.16 -13.14 1.87
CA GLY A 266 -2.28 -13.37 2.79
C GLY A 266 -3.11 -14.63 2.49
N VAL A 267 -3.01 -15.23 1.29
CA VAL A 267 -3.84 -16.40 0.92
C VAL A 267 -3.65 -17.56 1.88
N GLU A 268 -2.43 -17.91 2.23
CA GLU A 268 -2.13 -19.01 3.16
C GLU A 268 -2.76 -18.76 4.55
N LYS A 269 -2.63 -17.54 5.05
CA LYS A 269 -3.07 -17.19 6.41
C LYS A 269 -4.56 -16.91 6.52
N PHE A 270 -5.17 -16.30 5.50
CA PHE A 270 -6.54 -15.77 5.55
C PHE A 270 -7.50 -16.42 4.56
N GLY A 271 -7.02 -17.31 3.67
CA GLY A 271 -7.82 -17.94 2.62
C GLY A 271 -8.11 -17.03 1.42
N SER A 272 -7.62 -15.80 1.42
CA SER A 272 -7.79 -14.83 0.34
C SER A 272 -6.62 -13.83 0.33
N PRO A 273 -6.28 -13.22 -0.82
CA PRO A 273 -5.26 -12.19 -0.87
C PRO A 273 -5.70 -10.95 -0.08
N LEU A 274 -4.75 -10.28 0.57
CA LEU A 274 -4.99 -9.00 1.26
C LEU A 274 -4.87 -7.80 0.32
N PHE A 275 -4.19 -7.96 -0.81
CA PHE A 275 -3.99 -6.93 -1.82
C PHE A 275 -4.13 -7.52 -3.22
N PHE A 276 -4.49 -6.68 -4.18
CA PHE A 276 -4.62 -7.02 -5.59
C PHE A 276 -3.60 -6.23 -6.39
N PRO A 277 -2.78 -6.86 -7.25
CA PRO A 277 -1.74 -6.20 -8.02
C PRO A 277 -2.35 -5.37 -9.16
N ASP A 278 -1.88 -4.13 -9.34
CA ASP A 278 -2.42 -3.18 -10.30
C ASP A 278 -1.37 -2.43 -11.13
N ALA A 279 -0.10 -2.77 -11.03
CA ALA A 279 0.92 -2.13 -11.85
C ALA A 279 0.57 -2.23 -13.34
N GLY A 280 0.61 -1.08 -14.03
CA GLY A 280 0.27 -1.00 -15.45
C GLY A 280 -1.22 -0.91 -15.78
N LYS A 281 -2.12 -1.02 -14.81
CA LYS A 281 -3.56 -0.80 -14.99
C LYS A 281 -3.93 0.69 -14.93
N LYS A 282 -5.10 1.02 -15.44
CA LYS A 282 -5.73 2.33 -15.21
C LYS A 282 -6.59 2.27 -13.95
N VAL A 283 -6.61 3.36 -13.18
CA VAL A 283 -7.42 3.44 -11.95
C VAL A 283 -8.91 3.21 -12.24
N ASP A 284 -9.40 3.71 -13.37
CA ASP A 284 -10.82 3.58 -13.78
C ASP A 284 -11.23 2.14 -14.12
N ASP A 285 -10.27 1.23 -14.25
CA ASP A 285 -10.54 -0.19 -14.56
C ASP A 285 -10.50 -1.07 -13.29
N LEU A 286 -10.23 -0.47 -12.13
CA LEU A 286 -10.18 -1.20 -10.87
C LEU A 286 -11.58 -1.50 -10.34
N GLY A 287 -11.78 -2.72 -9.81
CA GLY A 287 -13.05 -3.12 -9.22
C GLY A 287 -14.15 -3.49 -10.23
N LYS A 288 -13.78 -3.69 -11.51
CA LYS A 288 -14.69 -4.18 -12.55
C LYS A 288 -14.52 -5.67 -12.76
#